data_cd0369e5f517576f8d003820aa13d319
#
_entry.id   cd0369e5f517576f8d003820aa13d319
#
_cell.length_a   1.000
_cell.length_b   1.000
_cell.length_c   1.000
_cell.angle_alpha   90.00
_cell.angle_beta   90.00
_cell.angle_gamma   90.00
#
_symmetry.space_group_name_H-M   'P 1'
#
loop_
_entity.id
_entity.type
_entity.pdbx_description
1 polymer ?
#
loop_
_entity_poly.entity_id
_entity_poly.type
_entity_poly.pdbx_seq_one_letter_code
_entity_poly.pdbx_strand_id
1 'polypeptide(L)'
;SPSLMKDSILSLYVDSTYYLGDLVQSEDVTLEEITDIIENGSHTPNIISLDGKTISTTNTMKINNISNLMLHHKYPYTPEEPIETVPSRAFTGIIIDARGAIPVHGEYIKSNVYPCFFPMIWDSEMNLIYEKNISDRKKAETDGIVYYHYSDDKSLYENRIGTDPLYIKATKVYGRNRTDPIIKQKDALKILTVPENKKLLKEGKIVILLDKENLIYDIKIPQKDPSYYATFNELKKYNYNPEDNIKITDSLPGILFSVDLKFIPDSPRLLPAERPRIAKIAEMLSEIINKDEFTILIEGHTADIGKPIGQMNLSIERTKTIRDALIQEGIPEKLFTYKGYGGTRPIATNQTEEGRAQNRRVNIIARPKATYIQRDW
;
A
#
# COMPACT_ATOMS: atom_id res chain seq x y z
N SER A 1 -5.80 -9.38 17.72
CA SER A 1 -4.76 -10.07 16.96
C SER A 1 -3.99 -9.04 16.12
N PRO A 2 -2.65 -9.12 16.04
CA PRO A 2 -1.86 -8.22 15.17
C PRO A 2 -2.39 -8.17 13.73
N SER A 3 -2.87 -9.30 13.23
CA SER A 3 -3.46 -9.41 11.89
C SER A 3 -4.64 -8.46 11.63
N LEU A 4 -5.40 -8.08 12.66
CA LEU A 4 -6.53 -7.14 12.51
C LEU A 4 -6.08 -5.69 12.24
N MET A 5 -4.83 -5.33 12.58
CA MET A 5 -4.30 -3.99 12.34
C MET A 5 -3.87 -3.78 10.88
N LYS A 6 -3.55 -4.85 10.18
CA LYS A 6 -2.97 -4.82 8.84
C LYS A 6 -3.83 -4.06 7.84
N ASP A 7 -5.10 -4.42 7.75
CA ASP A 7 -6.02 -3.80 6.78
C ASP A 7 -6.23 -2.31 7.06
N SER A 8 -6.15 -1.91 8.33
CA SER A 8 -6.23 -0.51 8.73
C SER A 8 -5.05 0.31 8.23
N ILE A 9 -3.85 -0.27 8.26
CA ILE A 9 -2.61 0.39 7.83
C ILE A 9 -2.61 0.62 6.31
N LEU A 10 -3.30 -0.21 5.54
CA LEU A 10 -3.39 -0.09 4.08
C LEU A 10 -4.03 1.23 3.60
N SER A 11 -4.74 1.96 4.47
CA SER A 11 -5.31 3.28 4.14
C SER A 11 -4.36 4.44 4.33
N LEU A 12 -3.18 4.24 4.89
CA LEU A 12 -2.21 5.30 5.08
C LEU A 12 -1.78 5.89 3.74
N TYR A 13 -1.72 7.21 3.68
CA TYR A 13 -1.24 7.92 2.49
C TYR A 13 0.27 7.73 2.31
N VAL A 14 0.65 7.20 1.15
CA VAL A 14 2.06 7.11 0.78
C VAL A 14 2.54 8.47 0.27
N ASP A 15 1.80 9.04 -0.66
CA ASP A 15 2.05 10.34 -1.27
C ASP A 15 0.73 11.00 -1.71
N SER A 16 0.81 12.00 -2.58
CA SER A 16 -0.35 12.72 -3.09
C SER A 16 -1.29 11.90 -3.98
N THR A 17 -0.91 10.69 -4.37
CA THR A 17 -1.64 9.84 -5.30
C THR A 17 -2.02 8.50 -4.69
N TYR A 18 -1.07 7.83 -4.02
CA TYR A 18 -1.17 6.45 -3.59
C TYR A 18 -1.45 6.28 -2.10
N TYR A 19 -2.20 5.21 -1.78
CA TYR A 19 -2.30 4.63 -0.45
C TYR A 19 -1.35 3.44 -0.34
N LEU A 20 -1.04 3.01 0.87
CA LEU A 20 -0.22 1.82 1.06
C LEU A 20 -0.87 0.56 0.45
N GLY A 21 -2.20 0.46 0.49
CA GLY A 21 -2.94 -0.62 -0.16
C GLY A 21 -2.77 -0.66 -1.68
N ASP A 22 -2.59 0.49 -2.33
CA ASP A 22 -2.35 0.54 -3.78
C ASP A 22 -0.97 -0.05 -4.12
N LEU A 23 0.06 0.20 -3.28
CA LEU A 23 1.40 -0.39 -3.45
C LEU A 23 1.42 -1.89 -3.17
N VAL A 24 0.59 -2.37 -2.25
CA VAL A 24 0.42 -3.82 -2.05
C VAL A 24 -0.26 -4.46 -3.24
N GLN A 25 -1.20 -3.77 -3.86
CA GLN A 25 -1.87 -4.26 -5.06
C GLN A 25 -0.95 -4.30 -6.28
N SER A 26 -0.03 -3.32 -6.41
CA SER A 26 1.00 -3.32 -7.47
C SER A 26 2.18 -4.25 -7.19
N GLU A 27 2.21 -4.90 -6.03
CA GLU A 27 3.29 -5.77 -5.56
C GLU A 27 4.62 -5.03 -5.27
N ASP A 28 4.58 -3.69 -5.13
CA ASP A 28 5.73 -2.89 -4.72
C ASP A 28 6.07 -3.09 -3.22
N VAL A 29 5.06 -3.42 -2.43
CA VAL A 29 5.15 -3.81 -1.02
C VAL A 29 4.30 -5.05 -0.82
N THR A 30 4.77 -6.03 -0.07
CA THR A 30 4.00 -7.25 0.20
C THR A 30 3.21 -7.17 1.51
N LEU A 31 2.10 -7.90 1.59
CA LEU A 31 1.36 -8.04 2.86
C LEU A 31 2.19 -8.79 3.92
N GLU A 32 3.10 -9.66 3.50
CA GLU A 32 4.00 -10.38 4.39
C GLU A 32 4.95 -9.41 5.11
N GLU A 33 5.60 -8.49 4.38
CA GLU A 33 6.45 -7.44 4.95
C GLU A 33 5.70 -6.54 5.95
N ILE A 34 4.46 -6.15 5.63
CA ILE A 34 3.63 -5.36 6.56
C ILE A 34 3.28 -6.19 7.81
N THR A 35 2.96 -7.48 7.64
CA THR A 35 2.62 -8.38 8.74
C THR A 35 3.81 -8.55 9.67
N ASP A 36 5.01 -8.75 9.12
CA ASP A 36 6.25 -8.89 9.89
C ASP A 36 6.53 -7.63 10.73
N ILE A 37 6.31 -6.44 10.17
CA ILE A 37 6.46 -5.18 10.91
C ILE A 37 5.47 -5.10 12.07
N ILE A 38 4.22 -5.52 11.87
CA ILE A 38 3.19 -5.51 12.92
C ILE A 38 3.54 -6.53 14.02
N GLU A 39 3.95 -7.74 13.65
CA GLU A 39 4.27 -8.82 14.58
C GLU A 39 5.53 -8.52 15.40
N ASN A 40 6.50 -7.81 14.83
CA ASN A 40 7.71 -7.33 15.51
C ASN A 40 7.47 -6.05 16.34
N GLY A 41 6.26 -5.51 16.37
CA GLY A 41 5.86 -4.40 17.23
C GLY A 41 5.82 -4.80 18.71
N SER A 42 5.76 -3.80 19.59
CA SER A 42 5.55 -4.04 21.02
C SER A 42 4.05 -4.16 21.32
N HIS A 43 3.68 -5.10 22.19
CA HIS A 43 2.29 -5.28 22.61
C HIS A 43 2.16 -5.32 24.13
N THR A 44 1.06 -4.75 24.61
CA THR A 44 0.68 -4.87 26.02
C THR A 44 0.11 -6.27 26.31
N PRO A 45 0.20 -6.74 27.56
CA PRO A 45 -0.54 -7.93 27.95
C PRO A 45 -2.03 -7.81 27.63
N ASN A 46 -2.67 -8.93 27.33
CA ASN A 46 -4.11 -8.97 27.08
C ASN A 46 -4.88 -8.58 28.34
N ILE A 47 -5.80 -7.63 28.22
CA ILE A 47 -6.70 -7.22 29.28
C ILE A 47 -8.08 -7.81 28.97
N ILE A 48 -8.60 -8.63 29.88
CA ILE A 48 -9.94 -9.21 29.77
C ILE A 48 -10.90 -8.27 30.49
N SER A 49 -12.02 -7.92 29.85
CA SER A 49 -13.07 -7.11 30.47
C SER A 49 -13.69 -7.84 31.69
N LEU A 50 -14.24 -7.08 32.62
CA LEU A 50 -14.85 -7.65 33.85
C LEU A 50 -16.00 -8.61 33.57
N ASP A 51 -16.69 -8.43 32.45
CA ASP A 51 -17.78 -9.33 32.00
C ASP A 51 -17.25 -10.54 31.19
N GLY A 52 -15.94 -10.66 31.00
CA GLY A 52 -15.30 -11.75 30.27
C GLY A 52 -15.58 -11.80 28.77
N LYS A 53 -16.26 -10.78 28.21
CA LYS A 53 -16.72 -10.81 26.81
C LYS A 53 -15.73 -10.19 25.83
N THR A 54 -14.83 -9.30 26.29
CA THR A 54 -13.88 -8.62 25.43
C THR A 54 -12.45 -8.82 25.92
N ILE A 55 -11.55 -9.02 24.96
CA ILE A 55 -10.11 -9.03 25.20
C ILE A 55 -9.53 -7.84 24.43
N SER A 56 -8.81 -6.96 25.13
CA SER A 56 -8.12 -5.84 24.52
C SER A 56 -6.61 -5.97 24.67
N THR A 57 -5.89 -5.59 23.64
CA THR A 57 -4.44 -5.47 23.62
C THR A 57 -4.07 -4.24 22.78
N THR A 58 -3.01 -3.56 23.17
CA THR A 58 -2.48 -2.42 22.38
C THR A 58 -1.20 -2.87 21.71
N ASN A 59 -1.18 -2.80 20.38
CA ASN A 59 0.01 -2.99 19.59
C ASN A 59 0.58 -1.61 19.21
N THR A 60 1.89 -1.46 19.32
CA THR A 60 2.60 -0.24 18.95
C THR A 60 3.75 -0.59 18.01
N MET A 61 3.82 0.10 16.89
CA MET A 61 4.93 -0.02 15.94
C MET A 61 5.40 1.37 15.51
N LYS A 62 6.65 1.46 15.08
CA LYS A 62 7.21 2.68 14.53
C LYS A 62 6.76 2.83 13.07
N ILE A 63 6.16 3.96 12.76
CA ILE A 63 5.69 4.28 11.39
C ILE A 63 6.84 4.24 10.37
N ASN A 64 8.07 4.59 10.78
CA ASN A 64 9.26 4.54 9.92
C ASN A 64 9.58 3.13 9.41
N ASN A 65 9.18 2.07 10.14
CA ASN A 65 9.39 0.71 9.65
C ASN A 65 8.60 0.45 8.36
N ILE A 66 7.41 1.07 8.23
CA ILE A 66 6.61 0.97 7.01
C ILE A 66 7.21 1.83 5.90
N SER A 67 7.60 3.08 6.20
CA SER A 67 8.18 3.96 5.18
C SER A 67 9.49 3.39 4.60
N ASN A 68 10.27 2.66 5.42
CA ASN A 68 11.52 2.06 4.99
C ASN A 68 11.35 1.00 3.90
N LEU A 69 10.20 0.33 3.82
CA LEU A 69 9.89 -0.59 2.72
C LEU A 69 9.89 0.10 1.35
N MET A 70 9.68 1.42 1.32
CA MET A 70 9.52 2.22 0.11
C MET A 70 10.71 3.13 -0.21
N LEU A 71 11.79 3.07 0.59
CA LEU A 71 12.99 3.87 0.42
C LEU A 71 14.07 3.08 -0.35
N HIS A 72 14.06 3.16 -1.68
CA HIS A 72 14.94 2.37 -2.54
C HIS A 72 16.08 3.17 -3.19
N HIS A 73 16.06 4.52 -3.11
CA HIS A 73 17.12 5.34 -3.71
C HIS A 73 18.48 5.14 -3.02
N LYS A 74 19.56 5.14 -3.81
CA LYS A 74 20.92 4.97 -3.29
C LYS A 74 21.60 6.31 -2.97
N TYR A 75 21.36 7.31 -3.81
CA TYR A 75 21.96 8.62 -3.72
C TYR A 75 20.90 9.70 -3.87
N PRO A 76 20.92 10.74 -2.99
CA PRO A 76 20.04 11.87 -3.16
C PRO A 76 20.49 12.69 -4.36
N TYR A 77 19.53 13.20 -5.13
CA TYR A 77 19.83 14.23 -6.13
C TYR A 77 19.65 15.64 -5.53
N THR A 78 20.24 16.64 -6.17
CA THR A 78 20.10 18.03 -5.74
C THR A 78 19.13 18.74 -6.68
N PRO A 79 18.15 19.50 -6.18
CA PRO A 79 17.27 20.31 -7.03
C PRO A 79 18.08 21.25 -7.93
N GLU A 80 17.58 21.52 -9.13
CA GLU A 80 18.18 22.45 -10.07
C GLU A 80 18.33 23.85 -9.45
N GLU A 81 19.39 24.54 -9.85
CA GLU A 81 19.58 25.93 -9.41
C GLU A 81 18.69 26.84 -10.24
N PRO A 82 17.83 27.65 -9.58
CA PRO A 82 17.00 28.60 -10.29
C PRO A 82 17.86 29.71 -10.91
N ILE A 83 17.45 30.21 -12.08
CA ILE A 83 18.08 31.36 -12.73
C ILE A 83 17.81 32.64 -11.91
N GLU A 84 16.60 32.74 -11.36
CA GLU A 84 16.22 33.87 -10.51
C GLU A 84 16.78 33.73 -9.11
N THR A 85 17.18 34.84 -8.53
CA THR A 85 17.66 34.90 -7.15
C THR A 85 16.88 35.92 -6.34
N VAL A 86 16.74 35.63 -5.04
CA VAL A 86 16.13 36.55 -4.09
C VAL A 86 17.08 36.74 -2.90
N PRO A 87 17.05 37.89 -2.22
CA PRO A 87 17.80 38.08 -0.97
C PRO A 87 17.41 37.00 0.05
N SER A 88 18.40 36.25 0.50
CA SER A 88 18.22 35.19 1.49
C SER A 88 19.48 35.02 2.33
N ARG A 89 19.41 34.22 3.38
CA ARG A 89 20.52 33.87 4.26
C ARG A 89 20.46 32.39 4.60
N ALA A 90 21.48 31.87 5.24
CA ALA A 90 21.44 30.52 5.79
C ALA A 90 20.46 30.44 6.96
N PHE A 91 19.73 29.31 7.02
CA PHE A 91 18.81 28.95 8.10
C PHE A 91 19.23 27.60 8.68
N THR A 92 18.64 27.21 9.83
CA THR A 92 18.93 25.95 10.50
C THR A 92 17.96 24.82 10.15
N GLY A 93 16.81 25.17 9.58
CA GLY A 93 15.73 24.25 9.17
C GLY A 93 14.64 25.00 8.43
N ILE A 94 13.59 24.28 8.06
CA ILE A 94 12.45 24.80 7.30
C ILE A 94 11.15 24.41 8.02
N ILE A 95 10.27 25.37 8.24
CA ILE A 95 8.90 25.16 8.71
C ILE A 95 7.95 25.54 7.60
N ILE A 96 7.04 24.64 7.24
CA ILE A 96 5.95 24.90 6.31
C ILE A 96 4.63 24.84 7.09
N ASP A 97 4.02 26.01 7.33
CA ASP A 97 2.71 26.08 7.95
C ASP A 97 1.62 25.83 6.90
N ALA A 98 1.00 24.68 6.98
CA ALA A 98 -0.06 24.23 6.10
C ALA A 98 -1.38 23.98 6.86
N ARG A 99 -1.56 24.65 8.01
CA ARG A 99 -2.77 24.57 8.82
C ARG A 99 -3.92 25.33 8.20
N GLY A 100 -5.13 24.88 8.53
CA GLY A 100 -6.38 25.41 8.03
C GLY A 100 -6.71 24.95 6.61
N ALA A 101 -7.95 25.17 6.21
CA ALA A 101 -8.41 24.83 4.86
C ALA A 101 -7.87 25.83 3.83
N ILE A 102 -6.96 25.40 2.99
CA ILE A 102 -6.34 26.18 1.91
C ILE A 102 -6.88 25.76 0.54
N PRO A 103 -6.80 26.63 -0.49
CA PRO A 103 -7.26 26.29 -1.85
C PRO A 103 -6.55 25.06 -2.40
N VAL A 104 -7.31 24.19 -3.07
CA VAL A 104 -6.76 23.06 -3.81
C VAL A 104 -6.30 23.51 -5.18
N HIS A 105 -5.09 23.13 -5.58
CA HIS A 105 -4.55 23.47 -6.89
C HIS A 105 -5.34 22.77 -8.00
N GLY A 106 -5.80 23.54 -8.98
CA GLY A 106 -6.60 23.04 -10.10
C GLY A 106 -8.09 22.82 -9.81
N GLU A 107 -8.55 23.11 -8.57
CA GLU A 107 -9.93 22.92 -8.18
C GLU A 107 -10.50 24.19 -7.49
N TYR A 108 -11.85 24.35 -7.54
CA TYR A 108 -12.55 25.48 -6.92
C TYR A 108 -13.03 25.20 -5.48
N ILE A 109 -12.25 24.37 -4.74
CA ILE A 109 -12.56 23.99 -3.37
C ILE A 109 -11.37 24.31 -2.45
N LYS A 110 -11.61 24.26 -1.15
CA LYS A 110 -10.58 24.29 -0.12
C LYS A 110 -10.52 22.94 0.58
N SER A 111 -9.35 22.56 1.04
CA SER A 111 -9.11 21.36 1.82
C SER A 111 -8.02 21.59 2.86
N ASN A 112 -8.05 20.82 3.92
CA ASN A 112 -6.90 20.68 4.81
C ASN A 112 -5.79 19.90 4.12
N VAL A 113 -4.56 20.06 4.61
CA VAL A 113 -3.44 19.21 4.22
C VAL A 113 -3.39 18.01 5.15
N TYR A 114 -3.18 16.81 4.58
CA TYR A 114 -3.09 15.56 5.32
C TYR A 114 -1.66 15.01 5.34
N PRO A 115 -1.25 14.34 6.43
CA PRO A 115 0.06 13.72 6.50
C PRO A 115 0.16 12.51 5.55
N CYS A 116 1.36 12.28 4.99
CA CYS A 116 1.70 11.09 4.23
C CYS A 116 3.16 10.70 4.48
N PHE A 117 3.59 9.54 3.98
CA PHE A 117 4.99 9.11 4.13
C PHE A 117 5.95 10.00 3.34
N PHE A 118 5.59 10.36 2.12
CA PHE A 118 6.46 11.06 1.17
C PHE A 118 5.77 12.27 0.54
N PRO A 119 5.54 13.35 1.31
CA PRO A 119 5.00 14.57 0.74
C PRO A 119 5.98 15.19 -0.26
N MET A 120 5.44 15.77 -1.33
CA MET A 120 6.18 16.64 -2.22
C MET A 120 5.87 18.11 -1.87
N ILE A 121 6.87 18.96 -2.02
CA ILE A 121 6.72 20.41 -1.83
C ILE A 121 6.91 21.06 -3.20
N TRP A 122 5.93 21.84 -3.61
CA TRP A 122 5.89 22.53 -4.88
C TRP A 122 5.92 24.06 -4.68
N ASP A 123 6.42 24.79 -5.65
CA ASP A 123 6.21 26.24 -5.69
C ASP A 123 4.90 26.60 -6.43
N SER A 124 4.58 27.91 -6.47
CA SER A 124 3.36 28.41 -7.09
C SER A 124 3.30 28.20 -8.62
N GLU A 125 4.40 27.87 -9.26
CA GLU A 125 4.53 27.54 -10.70
C GLU A 125 4.60 26.04 -10.94
N MET A 126 4.41 25.22 -9.90
CA MET A 126 4.49 23.76 -9.91
C MET A 126 5.90 23.22 -10.22
N ASN A 127 6.93 23.97 -9.85
CA ASN A 127 8.28 23.41 -9.80
C ASN A 127 8.43 22.58 -8.53
N LEU A 128 9.01 21.40 -8.67
CA LEU A 128 9.26 20.49 -7.54
C LEU A 128 10.45 20.99 -6.72
N ILE A 129 10.19 21.29 -5.43
CA ILE A 129 11.21 21.80 -4.50
C ILE A 129 11.77 20.67 -3.65
N TYR A 130 10.92 19.72 -3.25
CA TYR A 130 11.31 18.62 -2.38
C TYR A 130 10.51 17.35 -2.63
N GLU A 131 11.18 16.21 -2.55
CA GLU A 131 10.59 14.88 -2.57
C GLU A 131 11.55 13.84 -1.95
N LYS A 132 11.14 12.59 -1.79
CA LYS A 132 11.88 11.55 -1.08
C LYS A 132 13.31 11.31 -1.60
N ASN A 133 13.52 11.40 -2.92
CA ASN A 133 14.84 11.13 -3.51
C ASN A 133 15.83 12.29 -3.36
N ILE A 134 15.41 13.45 -2.88
CA ILE A 134 16.29 14.56 -2.48
C ILE A 134 16.87 14.31 -1.09
N SER A 135 16.13 13.64 -0.22
CA SER A 135 16.57 13.33 1.13
C SER A 135 17.67 12.27 1.16
N ASP A 136 18.63 12.40 2.08
CA ASP A 136 19.59 11.33 2.36
C ASP A 136 18.85 10.09 2.86
N ARG A 137 19.13 8.94 2.26
CA ARG A 137 18.43 7.70 2.57
C ARG A 137 18.53 7.30 4.04
N LYS A 138 19.73 7.38 4.63
CA LYS A 138 19.91 6.99 6.03
C LYS A 138 19.14 7.90 6.99
N LYS A 139 19.09 9.21 6.67
CA LYS A 139 18.28 10.17 7.42
C LYS A 139 16.78 9.88 7.26
N ALA A 140 16.35 9.60 6.06
CA ALA A 140 14.95 9.24 5.78
C ALA A 140 14.52 7.95 6.51
N GLU A 141 15.40 6.95 6.59
CA GLU A 141 15.14 5.68 7.30
C GLU A 141 14.99 5.88 8.82
N THR A 142 15.77 6.78 9.42
CA THR A 142 15.75 7.02 10.87
C THR A 142 14.71 8.03 11.30
N ASP A 143 14.60 9.14 10.57
CA ASP A 143 13.89 10.34 11.00
C ASP A 143 12.68 10.67 10.10
N GLY A 144 12.48 9.93 9.00
CA GLY A 144 11.53 10.27 7.94
C GLY A 144 12.01 11.47 7.10
N ILE A 145 11.41 11.70 5.94
CA ILE A 145 11.79 12.82 5.06
C ILE A 145 11.30 14.17 5.59
N VAL A 146 10.18 14.20 6.31
CA VAL A 146 9.64 15.37 7.01
C VAL A 146 9.18 14.97 8.41
N TYR A 147 8.99 15.98 9.27
CA TYR A 147 8.34 15.80 10.57
C TYR A 147 7.04 16.58 10.59
N TYR A 148 5.94 15.97 11.03
CA TYR A 148 4.65 16.63 11.15
C TYR A 148 4.40 17.05 12.60
N HIS A 149 3.93 18.27 12.78
CA HIS A 149 3.52 18.79 14.08
C HIS A 149 2.33 19.76 13.95
N TYR A 150 1.72 20.14 15.06
CA TYR A 150 0.59 21.08 15.09
C TYR A 150 0.87 22.38 15.82
N SER A 151 1.88 22.40 16.68
CA SER A 151 2.18 23.54 17.57
C SER A 151 3.17 24.52 16.92
N ASP A 152 2.99 25.82 17.21
CA ASP A 152 3.97 26.87 16.87
C ASP A 152 5.19 26.88 17.80
N ASP A 153 5.14 26.14 18.90
CA ASP A 153 6.26 26.05 19.84
C ASP A 153 7.41 25.25 19.21
N LYS A 154 8.38 25.97 18.69
CA LYS A 154 9.55 25.41 17.99
C LYS A 154 10.42 24.55 18.90
N SER A 155 10.38 24.75 20.22
CA SER A 155 11.17 23.97 21.18
C SER A 155 10.83 22.49 21.14
N LEU A 156 9.58 22.13 20.75
CA LEU A 156 9.10 20.75 20.65
C LEU A 156 9.75 19.94 19.51
N TYR A 157 10.33 20.63 18.52
CA TYR A 157 10.97 20.02 17.36
C TYR A 157 12.29 20.70 16.96
N GLU A 158 12.91 21.41 17.90
CA GLU A 158 14.20 22.10 17.71
C GLU A 158 15.30 21.12 17.27
N ASN A 159 15.30 19.90 17.80
CA ASN A 159 16.21 18.84 17.38
C ASN A 159 16.16 18.56 15.87
N ARG A 160 15.02 18.81 15.24
CA ARG A 160 14.84 18.61 13.80
C ARG A 160 15.31 19.80 12.98
N ILE A 161 14.98 21.02 13.39
CA ILE A 161 15.13 22.21 12.56
C ILE A 161 16.13 23.26 13.12
N GLY A 162 16.68 23.02 14.31
CA GLY A 162 17.54 23.99 14.97
C GLY A 162 16.79 25.25 15.47
N THR A 163 17.57 26.26 15.86
CA THR A 163 17.05 27.43 16.59
C THR A 163 16.54 28.55 15.69
N ASP A 164 16.94 28.60 14.42
CA ASP A 164 16.61 29.68 13.47
C ASP A 164 16.09 29.15 12.13
N PRO A 165 14.91 28.51 12.10
CA PRO A 165 14.33 27.96 10.88
C PRO A 165 13.68 29.04 9.99
N LEU A 166 13.71 28.82 8.68
CA LEU A 166 12.90 29.55 7.72
C LEU A 166 11.43 29.18 7.88
N TYR A 167 10.58 30.14 8.21
CA TYR A 167 9.13 29.94 8.33
C TYR A 167 8.43 30.33 7.03
N ILE A 168 7.66 29.41 6.47
CA ILE A 168 6.94 29.55 5.19
C ILE A 168 5.48 29.17 5.41
N LYS A 169 4.55 29.93 4.84
CA LYS A 169 3.14 29.57 4.83
C LYS A 169 2.77 28.95 3.50
N ALA A 170 2.17 27.75 3.53
CA ALA A 170 1.59 27.13 2.36
C ALA A 170 0.42 27.98 1.83
N THR A 171 0.30 28.09 0.52
CA THR A 171 -0.73 28.89 -0.15
C THR A 171 -1.84 28.05 -0.76
N LYS A 172 -1.50 26.82 -1.16
CA LYS A 172 -2.42 25.83 -1.75
C LYS A 172 -1.98 24.43 -1.33
N VAL A 173 -2.84 23.45 -1.57
CA VAL A 173 -2.52 22.03 -1.47
C VAL A 173 -2.71 21.37 -2.83
N TYR A 174 -1.86 20.38 -3.13
CA TYR A 174 -1.90 19.61 -4.37
C TYR A 174 -2.11 18.12 -4.09
N GLY A 175 -2.55 17.43 -5.15
CA GLY A 175 -2.68 15.99 -5.22
C GLY A 175 -4.06 15.49 -4.78
N ARG A 176 -4.37 14.29 -5.19
CA ARG A 176 -5.64 13.62 -4.88
C ARG A 176 -5.84 13.42 -3.39
N ASN A 177 -4.77 13.04 -2.68
CA ASN A 177 -4.78 12.79 -1.24
C ASN A 177 -4.59 14.07 -0.41
N ARG A 178 -4.42 15.24 -1.06
CA ARG A 178 -4.25 16.54 -0.39
C ARG A 178 -3.06 16.56 0.58
N THR A 179 -1.94 16.02 0.17
CA THR A 179 -0.76 15.86 1.04
C THR A 179 0.37 16.82 0.73
N ASP A 180 0.38 17.43 -0.47
CA ASP A 180 1.51 18.20 -0.97
C ASP A 180 1.26 19.70 -0.81
N PRO A 181 1.98 20.39 0.08
CA PRO A 181 1.85 21.84 0.23
C PRO A 181 2.52 22.58 -0.96
N ILE A 182 1.85 23.62 -1.44
CA ILE A 182 2.41 24.57 -2.42
C ILE A 182 2.81 25.84 -1.68
N ILE A 183 4.06 26.26 -1.86
CA ILE A 183 4.61 27.48 -1.29
C ILE A 183 4.75 28.58 -2.37
N LYS A 184 4.98 29.82 -1.97
CA LYS A 184 5.24 30.91 -2.91
C LYS A 184 6.61 30.68 -3.58
N GLN A 185 6.73 30.99 -4.86
CA GLN A 185 8.00 30.93 -5.60
C GLN A 185 9.12 31.69 -4.87
N LYS A 186 8.83 32.91 -4.36
CA LYS A 186 9.80 33.69 -3.58
C LYS A 186 10.38 32.93 -2.38
N ASP A 187 9.56 32.11 -1.70
CA ASP A 187 10.01 31.33 -0.55
C ASP A 187 10.77 30.08 -0.98
N ALA A 188 10.40 29.45 -2.11
CA ALA A 188 11.18 28.41 -2.75
C ALA A 188 12.59 28.90 -3.16
N LEU A 189 12.69 30.09 -3.77
CA LEU A 189 13.95 30.70 -4.14
C LEU A 189 14.86 30.96 -2.93
N LYS A 190 14.32 31.33 -1.74
CA LYS A 190 15.13 31.47 -0.50
C LYS A 190 15.81 30.16 -0.10
N ILE A 191 15.20 29.04 -0.43
CA ILE A 191 15.77 27.71 -0.17
C ILE A 191 16.81 27.35 -1.23
N LEU A 192 16.43 27.47 -2.51
CA LEU A 192 17.21 26.92 -3.62
C LEU A 192 18.45 27.76 -3.98
N THR A 193 18.45 29.07 -3.69
CA THR A 193 19.57 29.95 -4.05
C THR A 193 20.70 30.00 -3.02
N VAL A 194 20.50 29.39 -1.83
CA VAL A 194 21.51 29.35 -0.76
C VAL A 194 21.94 27.88 -0.56
N PRO A 195 23.22 27.56 -0.78
CA PRO A 195 23.70 26.16 -0.70
C PRO A 195 23.42 25.51 0.67
N GLU A 196 23.58 26.26 1.76
CA GLU A 196 23.29 25.79 3.13
C GLU A 196 21.81 25.41 3.28
N ASN A 197 20.90 26.16 2.67
CA ASN A 197 19.47 25.87 2.74
C ASN A 197 19.10 24.65 1.87
N LYS A 198 19.73 24.46 0.70
CA LYS A 198 19.58 23.23 -0.10
C LYS A 198 20.00 21.98 0.69
N LYS A 199 21.05 22.11 1.52
CA LYS A 199 21.51 21.01 2.37
C LYS A 199 20.45 20.60 3.39
N LEU A 200 19.60 21.55 3.86
CA LEU A 200 18.49 21.22 4.78
C LEU A 200 17.49 20.26 4.16
N LEU A 201 17.23 20.37 2.87
CA LEU A 201 16.39 19.43 2.12
C LEU A 201 17.00 18.03 2.16
N LYS A 202 18.29 17.90 1.84
CA LYS A 202 19.00 16.63 1.89
C LYS A 202 19.01 16.00 3.28
N GLU A 203 19.14 16.81 4.33
CA GLU A 203 19.13 16.38 5.72
C GLU A 203 17.72 16.14 6.28
N GLY A 204 16.66 16.40 5.49
CA GLY A 204 15.27 16.28 5.93
C GLY A 204 14.91 17.22 7.09
N LYS A 205 15.59 18.36 7.24
CA LYS A 205 15.33 19.35 8.29
C LYS A 205 14.10 20.18 7.99
N ILE A 206 12.98 19.51 7.81
CA ILE A 206 11.70 20.08 7.41
C ILE A 206 10.64 19.65 8.41
N VAL A 207 9.87 20.63 8.89
CA VAL A 207 8.66 20.43 9.68
C VAL A 207 7.47 20.97 8.89
N ILE A 208 6.42 20.18 8.77
CA ILE A 208 5.14 20.62 8.20
C ILE A 208 4.13 20.71 9.34
N LEU A 209 3.59 21.92 9.57
CA LEU A 209 2.56 22.15 10.56
C LEU A 209 1.19 21.88 9.96
N LEU A 210 0.44 20.99 10.58
CA LEU A 210 -0.93 20.61 10.22
C LEU A 210 -1.88 20.87 11.39
N ASP A 211 -3.17 20.89 11.11
CA ASP A 211 -4.18 20.92 12.18
C ASP A 211 -4.08 19.63 13.01
N LYS A 212 -4.25 19.75 14.33
CA LYS A 212 -4.09 18.62 15.27
C LYS A 212 -4.98 17.43 14.91
N GLU A 213 -6.20 17.73 14.48
CA GLU A 213 -7.21 16.74 14.09
C GLU A 213 -6.77 15.91 12.88
N ASN A 214 -5.97 16.51 11.98
CA ASN A 214 -5.47 15.81 10.79
C ASN A 214 -4.26 14.92 11.07
N LEU A 215 -3.61 15.06 12.23
CA LEU A 215 -2.53 14.19 12.68
C LEU A 215 -3.06 12.91 13.36
N ILE A 216 -4.32 12.90 13.77
CA ILE A 216 -5.00 11.73 14.29
C ILE A 216 -5.72 11.07 13.13
N TYR A 217 -5.16 9.96 12.65
CA TYR A 217 -5.72 9.25 11.50
C TYR A 217 -6.79 8.26 11.98
N ASP A 218 -8.06 8.59 11.75
CA ASP A 218 -9.17 7.67 11.97
C ASP A 218 -9.42 6.86 10.68
N ILE A 219 -9.05 5.60 10.73
CA ILE A 219 -9.06 4.73 9.57
C ILE A 219 -10.46 4.17 9.35
N LYS A 220 -11.13 4.58 8.28
CA LYS A 220 -12.50 4.20 7.92
C LYS A 220 -12.58 3.21 6.76
N ILE A 221 -11.68 2.24 6.69
CA ILE A 221 -11.77 1.18 5.68
C ILE A 221 -12.56 -0.01 6.23
N PRO A 222 -13.37 -0.71 5.42
CA PRO A 222 -13.87 -2.02 5.76
C PRO A 222 -12.69 -2.95 6.06
N GLN A 223 -12.66 -3.50 7.26
CA GLN A 223 -11.62 -4.43 7.72
C GLN A 223 -12.16 -5.86 7.59
N LYS A 224 -11.27 -6.80 7.33
CA LYS A 224 -11.55 -8.21 7.54
C LYS A 224 -11.77 -8.43 9.03
N ASP A 225 -12.88 -9.07 9.38
CA ASP A 225 -13.29 -9.26 10.76
C ASP A 225 -12.53 -10.42 11.45
N PRO A 226 -12.70 -10.61 12.77
CA PRO A 226 -12.08 -11.72 13.49
C PRO A 226 -12.47 -13.09 12.95
N SER A 227 -13.68 -13.27 12.41
CA SER A 227 -14.15 -14.55 11.87
C SER A 227 -13.36 -14.93 10.61
N TYR A 228 -13.07 -13.96 9.74
CA TYR A 228 -12.19 -14.15 8.60
C TYR A 228 -10.81 -14.72 9.00
N TYR A 229 -10.17 -14.12 10.00
CA TYR A 229 -8.84 -14.58 10.44
C TYR A 229 -8.89 -15.92 11.17
N ALA A 230 -9.98 -16.23 11.87
CA ALA A 230 -10.19 -17.56 12.42
C ALA A 230 -10.27 -18.62 11.32
N THR A 231 -11.08 -18.35 10.29
CA THR A 231 -11.24 -19.20 9.10
C THR A 231 -9.91 -19.37 8.35
N PHE A 232 -9.20 -18.27 8.13
CA PHE A 232 -7.87 -18.31 7.48
C PHE A 232 -6.88 -19.18 8.25
N ASN A 233 -6.82 -19.06 9.59
CA ASN A 233 -5.92 -19.85 10.42
C ASN A 233 -6.28 -21.35 10.40
N GLU A 234 -7.57 -21.70 10.35
CA GLU A 234 -7.99 -23.09 10.18
C GLU A 234 -7.56 -23.67 8.84
N LEU A 235 -7.64 -22.88 7.77
CA LEU A 235 -7.22 -23.32 6.43
C LEU A 235 -5.71 -23.45 6.29
N LYS A 236 -4.92 -22.69 7.06
CA LYS A 236 -3.45 -22.82 7.06
C LYS A 236 -2.94 -24.23 7.34
N LYS A 237 -3.73 -25.06 8.03
CA LYS A 237 -3.38 -26.48 8.27
C LYS A 237 -3.16 -27.27 6.99
N TYR A 238 -3.83 -26.89 5.89
CA TYR A 238 -3.69 -27.55 4.59
C TYR A 238 -2.39 -27.20 3.86
N ASN A 239 -1.69 -26.12 4.22
CA ASN A 239 -0.38 -25.75 3.65
C ASN A 239 0.72 -26.80 3.96
N TYR A 240 0.50 -27.68 4.91
CA TYR A 240 1.49 -28.66 5.34
C TYR A 240 1.50 -29.95 4.52
N ASN A 241 0.62 -30.09 3.51
CA ASN A 241 0.64 -31.24 2.61
C ASN A 241 1.34 -30.90 1.29
N PRO A 242 2.62 -31.27 1.10
CA PRO A 242 3.38 -30.96 -0.12
C PRO A 242 2.81 -31.61 -1.39
N GLU A 243 2.05 -32.70 -1.25
CA GLU A 243 1.50 -33.45 -2.39
C GLU A 243 0.37 -32.67 -3.09
N ASP A 244 -0.39 -31.88 -2.34
CA ASP A 244 -1.51 -31.11 -2.89
C ASP A 244 -1.04 -29.88 -3.66
N ASN A 245 0.17 -29.39 -3.39
CA ASN A 245 0.76 -28.18 -3.99
C ASN A 245 -0.21 -26.98 -4.02
N ILE A 246 -0.97 -26.82 -2.94
CA ILE A 246 -1.90 -25.72 -2.72
C ILE A 246 -1.29 -24.82 -1.66
N LYS A 247 -1.01 -23.57 -2.00
CA LYS A 247 -0.54 -22.55 -1.06
C LYS A 247 -1.69 -21.64 -0.70
N ILE A 248 -2.01 -21.53 0.60
CA ILE A 248 -3.06 -20.67 1.14
C ILE A 248 -2.40 -19.49 1.84
N THR A 249 -2.68 -18.29 1.35
CA THR A 249 -2.13 -17.05 1.90
C THR A 249 -3.24 -16.01 2.08
N ASP A 250 -3.02 -15.07 2.99
CA ASP A 250 -3.85 -13.90 3.09
C ASP A 250 -3.44 -12.89 2.00
N SER A 251 -4.41 -12.34 1.31
CA SER A 251 -4.22 -11.32 0.27
C SER A 251 -5.16 -10.13 0.50
N LEU A 252 -4.92 -9.00 -0.18
CA LEU A 252 -5.79 -7.82 -0.08
C LEU A 252 -7.27 -8.15 -0.23
N PRO A 253 -7.70 -8.82 -1.33
CA PRO A 253 -9.11 -9.09 -1.54
C PRO A 253 -9.66 -10.23 -0.66
N GLY A 254 -8.82 -11.09 -0.07
CA GLY A 254 -9.30 -12.25 0.70
C GLY A 254 -8.30 -13.38 0.82
N ILE A 255 -8.78 -14.59 1.14
CA ILE A 255 -7.96 -15.80 1.24
C ILE A 255 -7.61 -16.29 -0.16
N LEU A 256 -6.32 -16.24 -0.51
CA LEU A 256 -5.80 -16.69 -1.79
C LEU A 256 -5.39 -18.14 -1.73
N PHE A 257 -5.97 -18.95 -2.60
CA PHE A 257 -5.55 -20.31 -2.93
C PHE A 257 -4.72 -20.23 -4.21
N SER A 258 -3.41 -20.33 -4.07
CA SER A 258 -2.47 -20.37 -5.19
C SER A 258 -2.19 -21.82 -5.56
N VAL A 259 -2.57 -22.20 -6.76
CA VAL A 259 -2.47 -23.59 -7.26
C VAL A 259 -1.90 -23.59 -8.68
N ASP A 260 -0.87 -24.39 -8.91
CA ASP A 260 -0.34 -24.63 -10.25
C ASP A 260 -1.20 -25.67 -10.99
N LEU A 261 -2.38 -25.24 -11.46
CA LEU A 261 -3.28 -26.08 -12.26
C LEU A 261 -2.81 -26.16 -13.71
N LYS A 262 -2.66 -27.36 -14.21
CA LYS A 262 -2.15 -27.63 -15.56
C LYS A 262 -3.27 -27.78 -16.57
N PHE A 263 -3.11 -27.06 -17.67
CA PHE A 263 -4.00 -27.07 -18.81
C PHE A 263 -3.33 -27.76 -20.00
N ILE A 264 -4.12 -28.24 -20.95
CA ILE A 264 -3.63 -28.65 -22.26
C ILE A 264 -2.95 -27.41 -22.91
N PRO A 265 -1.78 -27.56 -23.53
CA PRO A 265 -1.08 -26.43 -24.18
C PRO A 265 -2.00 -25.66 -25.12
N ASP A 266 -1.93 -24.33 -25.05
CA ASP A 266 -2.74 -23.34 -25.79
C ASP A 266 -4.26 -23.57 -25.74
N SER A 267 -4.74 -24.25 -24.71
CA SER A 267 -6.14 -24.60 -24.51
C SER A 267 -6.62 -24.15 -23.14
N PRO A 268 -7.92 -23.82 -22.98
CA PRO A 268 -8.53 -23.64 -21.68
C PRO A 268 -8.87 -24.94 -20.96
N ARG A 269 -8.70 -26.10 -21.59
CA ARG A 269 -9.06 -27.41 -21.03
C ARG A 269 -8.08 -27.82 -19.94
N LEU A 270 -8.60 -28.10 -18.76
CA LEU A 270 -7.85 -28.66 -17.65
C LEU A 270 -7.41 -30.09 -17.92
N LEU A 271 -6.20 -30.47 -17.51
CA LEU A 271 -5.77 -31.84 -17.59
C LEU A 271 -6.62 -32.72 -16.65
N PRO A 272 -7.02 -33.95 -17.06
CA PRO A 272 -7.81 -34.85 -16.21
C PRO A 272 -7.17 -35.16 -14.85
N ALA A 273 -5.83 -35.15 -14.78
CA ALA A 273 -5.07 -35.38 -13.56
C ALA A 273 -5.26 -34.27 -12.49
N GLU A 274 -5.81 -33.11 -12.86
CA GLU A 274 -6.06 -32.00 -11.95
C GLU A 274 -7.40 -32.07 -11.19
N ARG A 275 -8.29 -33.02 -11.58
CA ARG A 275 -9.59 -33.19 -10.91
C ARG A 275 -9.51 -33.40 -9.40
N PRO A 276 -8.59 -34.23 -8.87
CA PRO A 276 -8.46 -34.37 -7.40
C PRO A 276 -8.11 -33.06 -6.68
N ARG A 277 -7.28 -32.20 -7.31
CA ARG A 277 -6.94 -30.88 -6.76
C ARG A 277 -8.15 -29.94 -6.77
N ILE A 278 -8.95 -29.96 -7.83
CA ILE A 278 -10.19 -29.18 -7.90
C ILE A 278 -11.16 -29.64 -6.80
N ALA A 279 -11.34 -30.95 -6.60
CA ALA A 279 -12.18 -31.48 -5.53
C ALA A 279 -11.67 -31.06 -4.15
N LYS A 280 -10.35 -31.04 -3.94
CA LYS A 280 -9.74 -30.59 -2.69
C LYS A 280 -9.96 -29.09 -2.43
N ILE A 281 -9.84 -28.25 -3.46
CA ILE A 281 -10.15 -26.83 -3.38
C ILE A 281 -11.64 -26.62 -3.07
N ALA A 282 -12.53 -27.37 -3.70
CA ALA A 282 -13.95 -27.30 -3.45
C ALA A 282 -14.31 -27.68 -2.00
N GLU A 283 -13.66 -28.72 -1.44
CA GLU A 283 -13.80 -29.09 -0.03
C GLU A 283 -13.45 -27.91 0.90
N MET A 284 -12.28 -27.27 0.69
CA MET A 284 -11.83 -26.13 1.48
C MET A 284 -12.75 -24.92 1.31
N LEU A 285 -13.20 -24.63 0.09
CA LEU A 285 -14.15 -23.53 -0.15
C LEU A 285 -15.50 -23.79 0.50
N SER A 286 -15.97 -25.05 0.53
CA SER A 286 -17.22 -25.42 1.22
C SER A 286 -17.15 -25.18 2.73
N GLU A 287 -16.00 -25.43 3.37
CA GLU A 287 -15.78 -25.10 4.78
C GLU A 287 -15.93 -23.59 5.05
N ILE A 288 -15.47 -22.73 4.13
CA ILE A 288 -15.55 -21.27 4.26
C ILE A 288 -16.99 -20.80 4.06
N ILE A 289 -17.63 -21.23 2.98
CA ILE A 289 -18.97 -20.77 2.57
C ILE A 289 -20.04 -21.08 3.62
N ASN A 290 -19.88 -22.18 4.33
CA ASN A 290 -20.81 -22.60 5.36
C ASN A 290 -20.68 -21.79 6.67
N LYS A 291 -19.58 -21.07 6.87
CA LYS A 291 -19.31 -20.31 8.12
C LYS A 291 -19.62 -18.83 8.00
N ASP A 292 -19.35 -18.23 6.84
CA ASP A 292 -19.46 -16.79 6.62
C ASP A 292 -19.90 -16.46 5.19
N GLU A 293 -20.36 -15.21 4.98
CA GLU A 293 -20.71 -14.71 3.64
C GLU A 293 -19.45 -14.40 2.82
N PHE A 294 -18.93 -15.39 2.11
CA PHE A 294 -17.84 -15.23 1.15
C PHE A 294 -18.34 -15.21 -0.30
N THR A 295 -17.63 -14.52 -1.16
CA THR A 295 -17.71 -14.66 -2.62
C THR A 295 -16.38 -15.19 -3.15
N ILE A 296 -16.38 -15.81 -4.32
CA ILE A 296 -15.19 -16.42 -4.90
C ILE A 296 -14.81 -15.64 -6.16
N LEU A 297 -13.61 -15.10 -6.19
CA LEU A 297 -13.00 -14.50 -7.37
C LEU A 297 -11.99 -15.47 -7.97
N ILE A 298 -12.07 -15.71 -9.27
CA ILE A 298 -11.08 -16.49 -10.01
C ILE A 298 -10.34 -15.56 -10.97
N GLU A 299 -9.02 -15.48 -10.85
CA GLU A 299 -8.16 -14.66 -11.69
C GLU A 299 -7.26 -15.52 -12.54
N GLY A 300 -7.26 -15.29 -13.86
CA GLY A 300 -6.46 -16.03 -14.82
C GLY A 300 -5.29 -15.21 -15.35
N HIS A 301 -4.11 -15.80 -15.38
CA HIS A 301 -2.88 -15.19 -15.86
C HIS A 301 -2.19 -16.08 -16.89
N THR A 302 -1.48 -15.46 -17.83
CA THR A 302 -0.61 -16.13 -18.79
C THR A 302 0.80 -15.56 -18.71
N ALA A 303 1.77 -16.26 -19.28
CA ALA A 303 3.05 -15.63 -19.60
C ALA A 303 2.84 -14.56 -20.68
N ASP A 304 3.63 -13.51 -20.66
CA ASP A 304 3.67 -12.57 -21.78
C ASP A 304 4.61 -13.08 -22.88
N ILE A 305 4.02 -13.35 -24.04
CA ILE A 305 4.70 -13.82 -25.26
C ILE A 305 4.41 -12.89 -26.46
N GLY A 306 3.99 -11.64 -26.19
CA GLY A 306 3.73 -10.64 -27.24
C GLY A 306 2.41 -10.84 -28.01
N LYS A 307 1.42 -11.59 -27.47
CA LYS A 307 0.09 -11.81 -28.08
C LYS A 307 -1.03 -11.37 -27.13
N PRO A 308 -1.18 -10.06 -26.81
CA PRO A 308 -2.01 -9.58 -25.71
C PRO A 308 -3.48 -10.00 -25.80
N ILE A 309 -4.09 -9.92 -27.00
CA ILE A 309 -5.52 -10.29 -27.19
C ILE A 309 -5.73 -11.79 -26.98
N GLY A 310 -4.89 -12.65 -27.57
CA GLY A 310 -4.99 -14.10 -27.41
C GLY A 310 -4.73 -14.53 -25.96
N GLN A 311 -3.76 -13.92 -25.30
CA GLN A 311 -3.43 -14.15 -23.90
C GLN A 311 -4.58 -13.73 -22.97
N MET A 312 -5.19 -12.60 -23.23
CA MET A 312 -6.36 -12.15 -22.48
C MET A 312 -7.52 -13.13 -22.61
N ASN A 313 -7.89 -13.52 -23.84
CA ASN A 313 -8.97 -14.45 -24.08
C ASN A 313 -8.70 -15.83 -23.43
N LEU A 314 -7.48 -16.37 -23.58
CA LEU A 314 -7.11 -17.63 -22.98
C LEU A 314 -7.19 -17.60 -21.45
N SER A 315 -6.76 -16.50 -20.83
CA SER A 315 -6.85 -16.33 -19.37
C SER A 315 -8.30 -16.31 -18.89
N ILE A 316 -9.21 -15.64 -19.60
CA ILE A 316 -10.66 -15.62 -19.29
C ILE A 316 -11.26 -17.03 -19.43
N GLU A 317 -10.97 -17.74 -20.53
CA GLU A 317 -11.52 -19.07 -20.74
C GLU A 317 -11.02 -20.09 -19.70
N ARG A 318 -9.78 -19.98 -19.25
CA ARG A 318 -9.24 -20.80 -18.16
C ARG A 318 -9.96 -20.54 -16.84
N THR A 319 -10.27 -19.29 -16.52
CA THR A 319 -11.04 -18.96 -15.29
C THR A 319 -12.44 -19.58 -15.35
N LYS A 320 -13.10 -19.53 -16.50
CA LYS A 320 -14.41 -20.18 -16.70
C LYS A 320 -14.33 -21.69 -16.48
N THR A 321 -13.31 -22.35 -17.04
CA THR A 321 -13.10 -23.79 -16.87
C THR A 321 -12.97 -24.19 -15.41
N ILE A 322 -12.19 -23.41 -14.61
CA ILE A 322 -12.05 -23.66 -13.17
C ILE A 322 -13.35 -23.41 -12.44
N ARG A 323 -14.05 -22.30 -12.74
CA ARG A 323 -15.38 -22.02 -12.17
C ARG A 323 -16.33 -23.19 -12.40
N ASP A 324 -16.44 -23.65 -13.65
CA ASP A 324 -17.37 -24.72 -14.03
C ASP A 324 -17.00 -26.04 -13.33
N ALA A 325 -15.71 -26.32 -13.19
CA ALA A 325 -15.24 -27.49 -12.45
C ALA A 325 -15.60 -27.41 -10.95
N LEU A 326 -15.43 -26.25 -10.32
CA LEU A 326 -15.81 -26.06 -8.91
C LEU A 326 -17.34 -26.11 -8.70
N ILE A 327 -18.14 -25.64 -9.68
CA ILE A 327 -19.60 -25.78 -9.67
C ILE A 327 -19.99 -27.27 -9.75
N GLN A 328 -19.31 -28.08 -10.56
CA GLN A 328 -19.52 -29.52 -10.63
C GLN A 328 -19.21 -30.22 -9.28
N GLU A 329 -18.26 -29.70 -8.52
CA GLU A 329 -17.96 -30.18 -7.15
C GLU A 329 -18.90 -29.62 -6.08
N GLY A 330 -19.96 -28.89 -6.47
CA GLY A 330 -21.05 -28.47 -5.57
C GLY A 330 -20.96 -27.03 -5.04
N ILE A 331 -20.00 -26.22 -5.49
CA ILE A 331 -19.95 -24.81 -5.08
C ILE A 331 -21.01 -24.00 -5.82
N PRO A 332 -21.86 -23.20 -5.13
CA PRO A 332 -22.95 -22.46 -5.76
C PRO A 332 -22.46 -21.44 -6.80
N GLU A 333 -23.01 -21.49 -8.01
CA GLU A 333 -22.65 -20.59 -9.12
C GLU A 333 -22.73 -19.11 -8.77
N LYS A 334 -23.73 -18.69 -7.99
CA LYS A 334 -23.97 -17.28 -7.57
C LYS A 334 -22.81 -16.67 -6.78
N LEU A 335 -21.90 -17.47 -6.24
CA LEU A 335 -20.76 -16.99 -5.45
C LEU A 335 -19.58 -16.58 -6.31
N PHE A 336 -19.55 -16.98 -7.59
CA PHE A 336 -18.39 -16.77 -8.45
C PHE A 336 -18.39 -15.44 -9.18
N THR A 337 -17.22 -14.84 -9.22
CA THR A 337 -16.81 -13.83 -10.19
C THR A 337 -15.49 -14.28 -10.81
N TYR A 338 -15.19 -13.86 -12.03
CA TYR A 338 -13.93 -14.23 -12.69
C TYR A 338 -13.38 -13.08 -13.53
N LYS A 339 -12.06 -13.04 -13.66
CA LYS A 339 -11.34 -12.03 -14.42
C LYS A 339 -10.10 -12.62 -15.07
N GLY A 340 -9.86 -12.32 -16.34
CA GLY A 340 -8.61 -12.63 -17.01
C GLY A 340 -7.73 -11.40 -17.08
N TYR A 341 -6.43 -11.59 -16.90
CA TYR A 341 -5.41 -10.53 -16.98
C TYR A 341 -4.41 -10.77 -18.12
N GLY A 342 -4.50 -11.93 -18.82
CA GLY A 342 -3.49 -12.25 -19.84
C GLY A 342 -2.08 -12.22 -19.22
N GLY A 343 -1.12 -11.64 -19.94
CA GLY A 343 0.26 -11.44 -19.49
C GLY A 343 0.55 -10.14 -18.75
N THR A 344 -0.47 -9.34 -18.39
CA THR A 344 -0.28 -7.98 -17.85
C THR A 344 0.15 -7.92 -16.39
N ARG A 345 0.07 -9.05 -15.66
CA ARG A 345 0.44 -9.16 -14.23
C ARG A 345 1.42 -10.31 -14.00
N PRO A 346 2.69 -10.19 -14.46
CA PRO A 346 3.70 -11.19 -14.23
C PRO A 346 4.16 -11.18 -12.77
N ILE A 347 4.42 -12.37 -12.18
CA ILE A 347 5.06 -12.52 -10.86
C ILE A 347 6.51 -13.00 -10.98
N ALA A 348 6.95 -13.32 -12.19
CA ALA A 348 8.31 -13.72 -12.50
C ALA A 348 8.71 -13.21 -13.88
N THR A 349 10.01 -13.30 -14.20
CA THR A 349 10.50 -12.89 -15.51
C THR A 349 9.91 -13.72 -16.65
N ASN A 350 9.48 -13.09 -17.73
CA ASN A 350 9.04 -13.77 -18.94
C ASN A 350 10.21 -14.23 -19.84
N GLN A 351 11.46 -13.94 -19.46
CA GLN A 351 12.63 -14.32 -20.26
C GLN A 351 13.02 -15.80 -20.13
N THR A 352 12.74 -16.42 -18.99
CA THR A 352 13.02 -17.85 -18.75
C THR A 352 11.75 -18.69 -18.82
N GLU A 353 11.88 -20.00 -19.09
CA GLU A 353 10.71 -20.89 -19.11
C GLU A 353 10.14 -21.09 -17.71
N GLU A 354 10.99 -21.16 -16.70
CA GLU A 354 10.60 -21.26 -15.29
C GLU A 354 9.76 -20.04 -14.86
N GLY A 355 10.18 -18.84 -15.23
CA GLY A 355 9.44 -17.63 -14.93
C GLY A 355 8.11 -17.55 -15.71
N ARG A 356 8.11 -17.94 -16.98
CA ARG A 356 6.87 -18.07 -17.77
C ARG A 356 5.92 -19.11 -17.16
N ALA A 357 6.45 -20.21 -16.65
CA ALA A 357 5.64 -21.23 -15.97
C ALA A 357 4.95 -20.66 -14.72
N GLN A 358 5.65 -19.90 -13.91
CA GLN A 358 5.08 -19.22 -12.74
C GLN A 358 4.01 -18.17 -13.12
N ASN A 359 4.20 -17.49 -14.24
CA ASN A 359 3.22 -16.51 -14.73
C ASN A 359 1.93 -17.16 -15.27
N ARG A 360 2.00 -18.41 -15.76
CA ARG A 360 0.84 -19.21 -16.18
C ARG A 360 0.11 -19.79 -14.95
N ARG A 361 -0.66 -18.99 -14.26
CA ARG A 361 -1.33 -19.36 -13.02
C ARG A 361 -2.82 -19.00 -13.01
N VAL A 362 -3.56 -19.64 -12.13
CA VAL A 362 -4.91 -19.25 -11.76
C VAL A 362 -4.95 -19.02 -10.24
N ASN A 363 -5.41 -17.86 -9.83
CA ASN A 363 -5.65 -17.51 -8.44
C ASN A 363 -7.13 -17.73 -8.12
N ILE A 364 -7.43 -18.43 -7.03
CA ILE A 364 -8.78 -18.58 -6.51
C ILE A 364 -8.82 -17.84 -5.18
N ILE A 365 -9.70 -16.85 -5.04
CA ILE A 365 -9.72 -15.95 -3.89
C ILE A 365 -11.09 -15.99 -3.24
N ALA A 366 -11.15 -16.46 -1.98
CA ALA A 366 -12.34 -16.33 -1.16
C ALA A 366 -12.37 -14.94 -0.54
N ARG A 367 -13.28 -14.07 -1.03
CA ARG A 367 -13.41 -12.68 -0.60
C ARG A 367 -14.48 -12.56 0.47
N PRO A 368 -14.17 -12.05 1.68
CA PRO A 368 -15.18 -11.75 2.69
C PRO A 368 -16.05 -10.57 2.25
N LYS A 369 -17.22 -10.41 2.87
CA LYS A 369 -18.13 -9.30 2.61
C LYS A 369 -17.50 -7.93 2.91
N ALA A 370 -16.75 -7.83 4.02
CA ALA A 370 -15.97 -6.65 4.36
C ALA A 370 -14.50 -6.89 3.96
N THR A 371 -14.00 -6.08 3.03
CA THR A 371 -12.61 -6.16 2.55
C THR A 371 -12.16 -4.78 2.06
N TYR A 372 -10.85 -4.62 1.83
CA TYR A 372 -10.31 -3.46 1.15
C TYR A 372 -10.93 -3.37 -0.25
N ILE A 373 -11.56 -2.23 -0.53
CA ILE A 373 -12.15 -1.98 -1.84
C ILE A 373 -11.08 -1.43 -2.75
N GLN A 374 -10.73 -2.21 -3.77
CA GLN A 374 -9.86 -1.75 -4.84
C GLN A 374 -10.47 -0.52 -5.50
N ARG A 375 -9.70 0.53 -5.67
CA ARG A 375 -10.12 1.71 -6.42
C ARG A 375 -9.90 1.44 -7.90
N ASP A 376 -10.97 1.61 -8.68
CA ASP A 376 -10.84 1.73 -10.12
C ASP A 376 -10.32 3.14 -10.42
N TRP A 377 -9.16 3.20 -11.04
CA TRP A 377 -8.47 4.42 -11.48
C TRP A 377 -8.88 4.80 -12.91
#